data_d162e67cb7e3bb0f347e52304dc10ece
#
_entry.id   d162e67cb7e3bb0f347e52304dc10ece
#
_cell.length_a   1.000
_cell.length_b   1.000
_cell.length_c   1.000
_cell.angle_alpha   90.00
_cell.angle_beta   90.00
_cell.angle_gamma   90.00
#
_symmetry.space_group_name_H-M   'P 1'
#
loop_
_entity.id
_entity.type
_entity.pdbx_description
1 polymer ?
#
loop_
_entity_poly.entity_id
_entity_poly.type
_entity_poly.pdbx_seq_one_letter_code
_entity_poly.pdbx_strand_id
1 'polypeptide(L)'
;TMEALHELVQAGKVRALGASAMYGYQFYNMQLCARNHGWARFEAMENHYNLLYREDERELIPICRQMGVSLMPYSPLAAGHLTRPTWTTDTLRSKTDRVAMGKYDRTEEQDMQIVTRVHELAEKYGVQMQEIALAWHWANGVAAPIVGATKAKYLDDAAAALAVKLTDEDIAYLEEPYVSHRIVGAIDCNPPQGVMLLDETTAAADWKLRV
;
A
#
# COMPACT_ATOMS: atom_id res chain seq x y z
N THR A 1 1.75 4.25 -23.08
CA THR A 1 0.80 4.09 -21.93
C THR A 1 0.24 5.44 -21.51
N MET A 2 1.06 6.42 -21.11
CA MET A 2 0.57 7.69 -20.55
C MET A 2 -0.26 8.49 -21.55
N GLU A 3 0.07 8.49 -22.83
CA GLU A 3 -0.72 9.12 -23.89
C GLU A 3 -2.14 8.55 -23.96
N ALA A 4 -2.27 7.23 -24.07
CA ALA A 4 -3.58 6.56 -24.14
C ALA A 4 -4.44 6.83 -22.87
N LEU A 5 -3.81 6.91 -21.69
CA LEU A 5 -4.51 7.29 -20.47
C LEU A 5 -4.98 8.75 -20.51
N HIS A 6 -4.14 9.65 -21.05
CA HIS A 6 -4.51 11.04 -21.26
C HIS A 6 -5.72 11.18 -22.20
N GLU A 7 -5.74 10.44 -23.31
CA GLU A 7 -6.87 10.42 -24.24
C GLU A 7 -8.19 10.03 -23.58
N LEU A 8 -8.18 9.08 -22.62
CA LEU A 8 -9.37 8.71 -21.86
C LEU A 8 -9.87 9.85 -20.97
N VAL A 9 -8.94 10.62 -20.39
CA VAL A 9 -9.30 11.81 -19.60
C VAL A 9 -9.87 12.89 -20.53
N GLN A 10 -9.21 13.16 -21.68
CA GLN A 10 -9.69 14.15 -22.65
C GLN A 10 -11.07 13.79 -23.23
N ALA A 11 -11.33 12.51 -23.46
CA ALA A 11 -12.62 12.01 -23.90
C ALA A 11 -13.72 12.06 -22.81
N GLY A 12 -13.40 12.52 -21.60
CA GLY A 12 -14.33 12.61 -20.47
C GLY A 12 -14.77 11.25 -19.91
N LYS A 13 -14.12 10.15 -20.31
CA LYS A 13 -14.42 8.79 -19.81
C LYS A 13 -13.84 8.56 -18.41
N VAL A 14 -12.76 9.25 -18.08
CA VAL A 14 -12.05 9.16 -16.79
C VAL A 14 -11.82 10.57 -16.27
N ARG A 15 -12.02 10.81 -14.98
CA ARG A 15 -11.80 12.12 -14.35
C ARG A 15 -10.40 12.27 -13.77
N ALA A 16 -9.86 11.20 -13.21
CA ALA A 16 -8.54 11.15 -12.61
C ALA A 16 -7.92 9.77 -12.81
N LEU A 17 -6.60 9.70 -12.82
CA LEU A 17 -5.84 8.47 -12.99
C LEU A 17 -5.20 8.08 -11.66
N GLY A 18 -5.13 6.78 -11.40
CA GLY A 18 -4.34 6.21 -10.31
C GLY A 18 -3.37 5.15 -10.83
N ALA A 19 -2.23 5.04 -10.18
CA ALA A 19 -1.27 3.97 -10.42
C ALA A 19 -1.37 2.91 -9.32
N SER A 20 -0.91 1.70 -9.57
CA SER A 20 -0.88 0.64 -8.58
C SER A 20 0.35 -0.24 -8.73
N ALA A 21 0.88 -0.71 -7.59
CA ALA A 21 1.86 -1.79 -7.46
C ALA A 21 3.02 -1.71 -8.47
N MET A 22 3.82 -0.65 -8.38
CA MET A 22 5.03 -0.46 -9.20
C MET A 22 6.20 0.06 -8.34
N TYR A 23 7.41 -0.09 -8.85
CA TYR A 23 8.59 0.51 -8.22
C TYR A 23 8.56 2.04 -8.31
N GLY A 24 9.16 2.71 -7.33
CA GLY A 24 9.19 4.17 -7.29
C GLY A 24 9.81 4.79 -8.54
N TYR A 25 10.90 4.23 -9.08
CA TYR A 25 11.51 4.73 -10.31
C TYR A 25 10.59 4.60 -11.54
N GLN A 26 9.79 3.52 -11.63
CA GLN A 26 8.82 3.35 -12.72
C GLN A 26 7.72 4.41 -12.62
N PHE A 27 7.18 4.59 -11.43
CA PHE A 27 6.17 5.62 -11.17
C PHE A 27 6.69 7.02 -11.50
N TYR A 28 7.89 7.35 -11.01
CA TYR A 28 8.53 8.64 -11.27
C TYR A 28 8.70 8.90 -12.76
N ASN A 29 9.18 7.92 -13.52
CA ASN A 29 9.36 8.04 -14.97
C ASN A 29 8.05 8.25 -15.71
N MET A 30 6.97 7.57 -15.31
CA MET A 30 5.64 7.78 -15.91
C MET A 30 5.10 9.18 -15.61
N GLN A 31 5.24 9.66 -14.38
CA GLN A 31 4.85 11.01 -13.98
C GLN A 31 5.67 12.07 -14.74
N LEU A 32 6.97 11.86 -14.90
CA LEU A 32 7.86 12.74 -15.64
C LEU A 32 7.49 12.78 -17.12
N CYS A 33 7.24 11.61 -17.74
CA CYS A 33 6.77 11.51 -19.12
C CYS A 33 5.48 12.29 -19.31
N ALA A 34 4.48 12.09 -18.48
CA ALA A 34 3.22 12.82 -18.57
C ALA A 34 3.43 14.34 -18.44
N ARG A 35 4.25 14.77 -17.48
CA ARG A 35 4.57 16.19 -17.28
C ARG A 35 5.24 16.81 -18.51
N ASN A 36 6.20 16.13 -19.11
CA ASN A 36 6.97 16.65 -20.24
C ASN A 36 6.12 16.80 -21.51
N HIS A 37 5.06 16.00 -21.64
CA HIS A 37 4.14 16.05 -22.78
C HIS A 37 2.84 16.83 -22.51
N GLY A 38 2.66 17.37 -21.30
CA GLY A 38 1.41 18.06 -20.92
C GLY A 38 0.22 17.10 -20.76
N TRP A 39 0.46 15.83 -20.51
CA TRP A 39 -0.58 14.80 -20.31
C TRP A 39 -1.09 14.75 -18.88
N ALA A 40 -2.25 14.10 -18.72
CA ALA A 40 -2.79 13.77 -17.39
C ALA A 40 -1.80 12.89 -16.61
N ARG A 41 -1.60 13.22 -15.35
CA ARG A 41 -0.72 12.51 -14.43
C ARG A 41 -1.53 11.60 -13.52
N PHE A 42 -0.86 10.69 -12.82
CA PHE A 42 -1.47 9.97 -11.72
C PHE A 42 -1.66 10.91 -10.50
N GLU A 43 -2.86 10.89 -9.95
CA GLU A 43 -3.26 11.66 -8.76
C GLU A 43 -3.34 10.79 -7.50
N ALA A 44 -3.37 9.45 -7.67
CA ALA A 44 -3.41 8.49 -6.59
C ALA A 44 -2.47 7.32 -6.83
N MET A 45 -2.02 6.70 -5.73
CA MET A 45 -1.22 5.47 -5.71
C MET A 45 -1.89 4.43 -4.83
N GLU A 46 -2.24 3.29 -5.43
CA GLU A 46 -2.72 2.10 -4.73
C GLU A 46 -1.54 1.16 -4.49
N ASN A 47 -0.93 1.26 -3.31
CA ASN A 47 0.26 0.51 -2.93
C ASN A 47 0.00 -0.50 -1.80
N HIS A 48 0.92 -1.43 -1.58
CA HIS A 48 0.89 -2.33 -0.44
C HIS A 48 1.47 -1.64 0.79
N TYR A 49 0.63 -1.28 1.74
CA TYR A 49 1.08 -0.57 2.93
C TYR A 49 0.20 -0.86 4.13
N ASN A 50 0.81 -1.25 5.24
CA ASN A 50 0.19 -1.45 6.55
C ASN A 50 1.28 -1.61 7.61
N LEU A 51 0.91 -1.72 8.87
CA LEU A 51 1.85 -1.86 10.00
C LEU A 51 2.81 -3.04 9.88
N LEU A 52 2.42 -4.13 9.18
CA LEU A 52 3.26 -5.31 8.96
C LEU A 52 4.07 -5.24 7.66
N TYR A 53 3.82 -4.27 6.79
CA TYR A 53 4.53 -4.14 5.52
C TYR A 53 4.70 -2.66 5.15
N ARG A 54 5.94 -2.16 5.31
CA ARG A 54 6.27 -0.73 5.18
C ARG A 54 7.38 -0.47 4.14
N GLU A 55 7.63 -1.42 3.24
CA GLU A 55 8.77 -1.33 2.29
C GLU A 55 8.68 -0.14 1.34
N ASP A 56 7.48 0.33 1.01
CA ASP A 56 7.28 1.50 0.15
C ASP A 56 7.68 2.84 0.79
N GLU A 57 7.94 2.87 2.10
CA GLU A 57 8.45 4.05 2.79
C GLU A 57 9.87 4.43 2.35
N ARG A 58 10.60 3.49 1.75
CA ARG A 58 11.96 3.72 1.26
C ARG A 58 12.02 4.62 0.04
N GLU A 59 11.05 4.51 -0.87
CA GLU A 59 11.11 5.16 -2.18
C GLU A 59 9.73 5.66 -2.65
N LEU A 60 8.74 4.76 -2.81
CA LEU A 60 7.48 5.07 -3.47
C LEU A 60 6.67 6.14 -2.71
N ILE A 61 6.53 6.00 -1.40
CA ILE A 61 5.79 6.96 -0.57
C ILE A 61 6.44 8.34 -0.56
N PRO A 62 7.77 8.49 -0.37
CA PRO A 62 8.45 9.77 -0.54
C PRO A 62 8.23 10.43 -1.91
N ILE A 63 8.27 9.66 -3.00
CA ILE A 63 7.99 10.17 -4.35
C ILE A 63 6.53 10.65 -4.46
N CYS A 64 5.57 9.88 -3.96
CA CYS A 64 4.16 10.28 -3.97
C CYS A 64 3.96 11.60 -3.20
N ARG A 65 4.53 11.73 -2.01
CA ARG A 65 4.48 12.96 -1.21
C ARG A 65 5.10 14.15 -1.93
N GLN A 66 6.28 13.97 -2.53
CA GLN A 66 6.96 15.02 -3.29
C GLN A 66 6.13 15.49 -4.50
N MET A 67 5.38 14.60 -5.12
CA MET A 67 4.59 14.89 -6.32
C MET A 67 3.14 15.26 -6.03
N GLY A 68 2.72 15.28 -4.76
CA GLY A 68 1.34 15.57 -4.36
C GLY A 68 0.35 14.47 -4.74
N VAL A 69 0.81 13.22 -4.78
CA VAL A 69 0.00 12.05 -5.14
C VAL A 69 -0.58 11.42 -3.88
N SER A 70 -1.88 11.21 -3.86
CA SER A 70 -2.61 10.64 -2.73
C SER A 70 -2.33 9.15 -2.55
N LEU A 71 -2.10 8.70 -1.32
CA LEU A 71 -1.94 7.29 -1.00
C LEU A 71 -3.30 6.63 -0.73
N MET A 72 -3.55 5.52 -1.41
CA MET A 72 -4.76 4.70 -1.27
C MET A 72 -4.37 3.22 -1.11
N PRO A 73 -3.68 2.83 -0.03
CA PRO A 73 -3.10 1.50 0.07
C PRO A 73 -4.15 0.39 0.15
N TYR A 74 -3.84 -0.72 -0.52
CA TYR A 74 -4.57 -1.97 -0.34
C TYR A 74 -3.99 -2.78 0.82
N SER A 75 -4.77 -3.77 1.29
CA SER A 75 -4.44 -4.61 2.46
C SER A 75 -4.14 -3.82 3.75
N PRO A 76 -4.89 -2.77 4.10
CA PRO A 76 -4.59 -1.96 5.28
C PRO A 76 -4.64 -2.74 6.58
N LEU A 77 -5.36 -3.85 6.62
CA LEU A 77 -5.51 -4.75 7.78
C LEU A 77 -4.68 -6.04 7.65
N ALA A 78 -3.68 -6.06 6.75
CA ALA A 78 -2.78 -7.19 6.55
C ALA A 78 -3.52 -8.54 6.42
N ALA A 79 -4.49 -8.63 5.50
CA ALA A 79 -5.36 -9.81 5.30
C ALA A 79 -6.12 -10.25 6.57
N GLY A 80 -6.21 -9.39 7.57
CA GLY A 80 -6.90 -9.64 8.84
C GLY A 80 -5.97 -9.94 10.02
N HIS A 81 -4.64 -10.00 9.83
CA HIS A 81 -3.70 -10.17 10.94
C HIS A 81 -3.74 -9.01 11.95
N LEU A 82 -4.10 -7.81 11.51
CA LEU A 82 -4.26 -6.63 12.37
C LEU A 82 -5.67 -6.48 12.97
N THR A 83 -6.52 -7.52 12.90
CA THR A 83 -7.89 -7.47 13.42
C THR A 83 -8.13 -8.38 14.62
N ARG A 84 -7.12 -9.12 15.05
CA ARG A 84 -7.21 -10.12 16.12
C ARG A 84 -5.83 -10.35 16.77
N PRO A 85 -5.79 -10.77 18.06
CA PRO A 85 -4.52 -10.94 18.79
C PRO A 85 -3.78 -12.24 18.45
N THR A 86 -4.32 -13.08 17.56
CA THR A 86 -3.70 -14.36 17.16
C THR A 86 -3.36 -14.34 15.68
N TRP A 87 -2.22 -14.94 15.30
CA TRP A 87 -1.79 -15.01 13.91
C TRP A 87 -2.65 -15.96 13.07
N THR A 88 -2.78 -17.19 13.55
CA THR A 88 -3.53 -18.24 12.86
C THR A 88 -5.02 -18.16 13.12
N THR A 89 -5.82 -18.50 12.11
CA THR A 89 -7.27 -18.66 12.22
C THR A 89 -7.75 -19.85 11.43
N ASP A 90 -8.87 -20.43 11.87
CA ASP A 90 -9.56 -21.50 11.17
C ASP A 90 -10.73 -20.95 10.33
N THR A 91 -10.42 -20.08 9.37
CA THR A 91 -11.42 -19.50 8.45
C THR A 91 -11.21 -20.05 7.05
N LEU A 92 -12.27 -20.03 6.23
CA LEU A 92 -12.16 -20.39 4.82
C LEU A 92 -11.10 -19.53 4.11
N ARG A 93 -11.06 -18.24 4.40
CA ARG A 93 -10.08 -17.30 3.82
C ARG A 93 -8.65 -17.66 4.19
N SER A 94 -8.38 -17.96 5.47
CA SER A 94 -7.02 -18.33 5.90
C SER A 94 -6.51 -19.61 5.23
N LYS A 95 -7.42 -20.46 4.76
CA LYS A 95 -7.08 -21.72 4.07
C LYS A 95 -6.98 -21.58 2.55
N THR A 96 -7.57 -20.56 1.94
CA THR A 96 -7.73 -20.48 0.48
C THR A 96 -7.13 -19.23 -0.15
N ASP A 97 -6.87 -18.18 0.61
CA ASP A 97 -6.29 -16.93 0.10
C ASP A 97 -4.77 -17.06 -0.07
N ARG A 98 -4.37 -17.65 -1.20
CA ARG A 98 -2.95 -17.87 -1.53
C ARG A 98 -2.15 -16.57 -1.62
N VAL A 99 -2.79 -15.46 -1.94
CA VAL A 99 -2.13 -14.14 -2.02
C VAL A 99 -1.76 -13.66 -0.62
N ALA A 100 -2.70 -13.77 0.33
CA ALA A 100 -2.43 -13.43 1.72
C ALA A 100 -1.36 -14.35 2.33
N MET A 101 -1.47 -15.67 2.10
CA MET A 101 -0.48 -16.64 2.56
C MET A 101 0.92 -16.34 2.03
N GLY A 102 1.05 -15.99 0.75
CA GLY A 102 2.34 -15.63 0.16
C GLY A 102 2.95 -14.35 0.72
N LYS A 103 2.12 -13.45 1.27
CA LYS A 103 2.57 -12.18 1.84
C LYS A 103 2.97 -12.27 3.32
N TYR A 104 2.22 -13.02 4.13
CA TYR A 104 2.31 -12.94 5.60
C TYR A 104 2.68 -14.25 6.30
N ASP A 105 2.41 -15.44 5.73
CA ASP A 105 2.56 -16.72 6.46
C ASP A 105 3.99 -17.04 6.93
N ARG A 106 5.00 -16.34 6.41
CA ARG A 106 6.41 -16.56 6.76
C ARG A 106 6.98 -15.51 7.71
N THR A 107 6.16 -14.58 8.18
CA THR A 107 6.60 -13.43 8.96
C THR A 107 6.03 -13.40 10.38
N GLU A 108 5.33 -14.46 10.81
CA GLU A 108 4.67 -14.54 12.12
C GLU A 108 5.59 -14.19 13.28
N GLU A 109 6.76 -14.83 13.35
CA GLU A 109 7.72 -14.60 14.44
C GLU A 109 8.18 -13.14 14.52
N GLN A 110 8.38 -12.52 13.35
CA GLN A 110 8.83 -11.14 13.20
C GLN A 110 7.71 -10.16 13.54
N ASP A 111 6.48 -10.43 13.09
CA ASP A 111 5.38 -9.46 13.07
C ASP A 111 4.46 -9.56 14.28
N MET A 112 4.50 -10.67 15.03
CA MET A 112 3.62 -10.88 16.18
C MET A 112 3.75 -9.78 17.26
N GLN A 113 4.91 -9.18 17.40
CA GLN A 113 5.11 -8.09 18.34
C GLN A 113 4.28 -6.85 17.95
N ILE A 114 4.19 -6.54 16.66
CA ILE A 114 3.35 -5.45 16.15
C ILE A 114 1.87 -5.76 16.41
N VAL A 115 1.43 -7.00 16.11
CA VAL A 115 0.05 -7.45 16.37
C VAL A 115 -0.32 -7.31 17.85
N THR A 116 0.61 -7.69 18.74
CA THR A 116 0.43 -7.55 20.19
C THR A 116 0.26 -6.08 20.58
N ARG A 117 1.10 -5.17 20.08
CA ARG A 117 1.00 -3.74 20.36
C ARG A 117 -0.29 -3.10 19.81
N VAL A 118 -0.77 -3.55 18.64
CA VAL A 118 -2.09 -3.13 18.12
C VAL A 118 -3.21 -3.57 19.09
N HIS A 119 -3.13 -4.77 19.66
CA HIS A 119 -4.09 -5.25 20.63
C HIS A 119 -4.05 -4.42 21.91
N GLU A 120 -2.87 -4.17 22.48
CA GLU A 120 -2.70 -3.36 23.70
C GLU A 120 -3.26 -1.94 23.53
N LEU A 121 -3.00 -1.30 22.37
CA LEU A 121 -3.59 0.00 22.09
C LEU A 121 -5.11 -0.06 21.88
N ALA A 122 -5.63 -1.13 21.28
CA ALA A 122 -7.06 -1.33 21.15
C ALA A 122 -7.74 -1.41 22.53
N GLU A 123 -7.13 -2.13 23.49
CA GLU A 123 -7.59 -2.17 24.87
C GLU A 123 -7.48 -0.79 25.55
N LYS A 124 -6.34 -0.09 25.39
CA LYS A 124 -6.12 1.26 25.94
C LYS A 124 -7.19 2.26 25.49
N TYR A 125 -7.56 2.22 24.22
CA TYR A 125 -8.54 3.13 23.62
C TYR A 125 -9.99 2.63 23.73
N GLY A 126 -10.21 1.37 24.13
CA GLY A 126 -11.55 0.76 24.19
C GLY A 126 -12.18 0.56 22.81
N VAL A 127 -11.38 0.27 21.80
CA VAL A 127 -11.79 0.11 20.39
C VAL A 127 -11.37 -1.25 19.82
N GLN A 128 -11.77 -1.56 18.61
CA GLN A 128 -11.32 -2.79 17.93
C GLN A 128 -9.89 -2.60 17.37
N MET A 129 -9.11 -3.69 17.27
CA MET A 129 -7.77 -3.68 16.70
C MET A 129 -7.72 -3.07 15.29
N GLN A 130 -8.71 -3.37 14.44
CA GLN A 130 -8.81 -2.79 13.10
C GLN A 130 -8.93 -1.27 13.10
N GLU A 131 -9.54 -0.68 14.14
CA GLU A 131 -9.65 0.77 14.26
C GLU A 131 -8.29 1.40 14.56
N ILE A 132 -7.46 0.78 15.38
CA ILE A 132 -6.07 1.20 15.62
C ILE A 132 -5.25 1.11 14.33
N ALA A 133 -5.32 -0.03 13.62
CA ALA A 133 -4.58 -0.24 12.38
C ALA A 133 -4.98 0.77 11.28
N LEU A 134 -6.27 1.09 11.17
CA LEU A 134 -6.74 2.11 10.22
C LEU A 134 -6.38 3.53 10.66
N ALA A 135 -6.50 3.86 11.95
CA ALA A 135 -6.10 5.16 12.49
C ALA A 135 -4.62 5.46 12.24
N TRP A 136 -3.76 4.45 12.33
CA TRP A 136 -2.34 4.56 11.99
C TRP A 136 -2.12 5.01 10.54
N HIS A 137 -2.92 4.52 9.57
CA HIS A 137 -2.83 4.97 8.18
C HIS A 137 -3.05 6.47 8.02
N TRP A 138 -4.09 7.01 8.65
CA TRP A 138 -4.37 8.46 8.56
C TRP A 138 -3.32 9.28 9.30
N ALA A 139 -2.81 8.80 10.43
CA ALA A 139 -1.70 9.43 11.13
C ALA A 139 -0.44 9.51 10.24
N ASN A 140 -0.24 8.54 9.35
CA ASN A 140 0.84 8.50 8.37
C ASN A 140 0.51 9.17 7.02
N GLY A 141 -0.56 9.98 6.95
CA GLY A 141 -0.88 10.80 5.79
C GLY A 141 -1.50 10.02 4.61
N VAL A 142 -2.04 8.83 4.86
CA VAL A 142 -2.83 8.08 3.89
C VAL A 142 -4.17 8.79 3.66
N ALA A 143 -4.54 9.01 2.41
CA ALA A 143 -5.80 9.67 2.07
C ALA A 143 -7.01 8.75 2.26
N ALA A 144 -6.93 7.52 1.76
CA ALA A 144 -8.04 6.56 1.82
C ALA A 144 -7.53 5.11 1.75
N PRO A 145 -7.42 4.38 2.87
CA PRO A 145 -7.11 2.96 2.84
C PRO A 145 -8.25 2.17 2.21
N ILE A 146 -7.93 1.17 1.37
CA ILE A 146 -8.90 0.33 0.68
C ILE A 146 -9.30 -0.84 1.58
N VAL A 147 -10.48 -0.75 2.16
CA VAL A 147 -11.02 -1.75 3.09
C VAL A 147 -11.94 -2.72 2.36
N GLY A 148 -11.59 -4.00 2.37
CA GLY A 148 -12.46 -5.08 1.90
C GLY A 148 -13.40 -5.55 3.02
N ALA A 149 -14.71 -5.59 2.76
CA ALA A 149 -15.71 -6.04 3.73
C ALA A 149 -16.70 -7.02 3.11
N THR A 150 -16.99 -8.11 3.81
CA THR A 150 -18.04 -9.09 3.45
C THR A 150 -19.33 -8.91 4.27
N LYS A 151 -19.30 -8.06 5.28
CA LYS A 151 -20.44 -7.73 6.15
C LYS A 151 -20.49 -6.23 6.38
N ALA A 152 -21.71 -5.65 6.40
CA ALA A 152 -21.91 -4.21 6.64
C ALA A 152 -21.23 -3.72 7.93
N LYS A 153 -21.31 -4.51 9.02
CA LYS A 153 -20.65 -4.20 10.29
C LYS A 153 -19.16 -3.85 10.11
N TYR A 154 -18.42 -4.51 9.22
CA TYR A 154 -17.00 -4.23 9.02
C TYR A 154 -16.75 -2.85 8.38
N LEU A 155 -17.71 -2.33 7.63
CA LEU A 155 -17.67 -0.96 7.10
C LEU A 155 -17.97 0.05 8.19
N ASP A 156 -18.94 -0.24 9.07
CA ASP A 156 -19.26 0.60 10.22
C ASP A 156 -18.04 0.71 11.16
N ASP A 157 -17.42 -0.42 11.47
CA ASP A 157 -16.20 -0.48 12.29
C ASP A 157 -15.02 0.29 11.62
N ALA A 158 -14.86 0.16 10.30
CA ALA A 158 -13.85 0.91 9.56
C ALA A 158 -14.11 2.43 9.58
N ALA A 159 -15.37 2.84 9.48
CA ALA A 159 -15.75 4.25 9.59
C ALA A 159 -15.52 4.79 11.01
N ALA A 160 -15.76 3.99 12.05
CA ALA A 160 -15.52 4.35 13.44
C ALA A 160 -14.04 4.68 13.70
N ALA A 161 -13.11 4.03 12.99
CA ALA A 161 -11.68 4.29 13.10
C ALA A 161 -11.28 5.75 12.81
N LEU A 162 -12.07 6.51 12.07
CA LEU A 162 -11.85 7.95 11.82
C LEU A 162 -11.91 8.80 13.09
N ALA A 163 -12.58 8.32 14.13
CA ALA A 163 -12.67 8.99 15.42
C ALA A 163 -11.44 8.73 16.32
N VAL A 164 -10.67 7.67 16.04
CA VAL A 164 -9.48 7.32 16.83
C VAL A 164 -8.35 8.27 16.47
N LYS A 165 -7.76 8.89 17.51
CA LYS A 165 -6.62 9.79 17.36
C LYS A 165 -5.45 9.20 18.15
N LEU A 166 -4.49 8.64 17.44
CA LEU A 166 -3.25 8.14 18.03
C LEU A 166 -2.33 9.31 18.34
N THR A 167 -1.62 9.24 19.48
CA THR A 167 -0.55 10.18 19.81
C THR A 167 0.74 9.81 19.08
N ASP A 168 1.70 10.74 19.04
CA ASP A 168 3.02 10.46 18.46
C ASP A 168 3.73 9.31 19.19
N GLU A 169 3.52 9.18 20.50
CA GLU A 169 4.05 8.08 21.29
C GLU A 169 3.40 6.73 20.91
N ASP A 170 2.08 6.72 20.65
CA ASP A 170 1.37 5.51 20.21
C ASP A 170 1.84 5.07 18.83
N ILE A 171 2.07 6.03 17.92
CA ILE A 171 2.61 5.75 16.59
C ILE A 171 4.01 5.17 16.70
N ALA A 172 4.90 5.81 17.47
CA ALA A 172 6.25 5.32 17.69
C ALA A 172 6.24 3.92 18.33
N TYR A 173 5.33 3.67 19.28
CA TYR A 173 5.16 2.37 19.91
C TYR A 173 4.76 1.29 18.91
N LEU A 174 3.83 1.56 18.01
CA LEU A 174 3.42 0.61 16.97
C LEU A 174 4.54 0.33 15.97
N GLU A 175 5.38 1.31 15.67
CA GLU A 175 6.38 1.25 14.61
C GLU A 175 7.74 0.70 15.03
N GLU A 176 8.11 0.84 16.32
CA GLU A 176 9.42 0.41 16.84
C GLU A 176 9.79 -1.04 16.51
N PRO A 177 8.87 -2.04 16.62
CA PRO A 177 9.23 -3.44 16.35
C PRO A 177 9.36 -3.78 14.87
N TYR A 178 9.14 -2.84 13.95
CA TYR A 178 9.15 -3.15 12.53
C TYR A 178 10.51 -3.62 12.04
N VAL A 179 10.53 -4.77 11.42
CA VAL A 179 11.69 -5.32 10.71
C VAL A 179 11.38 -5.40 9.23
N SER A 180 12.32 -4.95 8.41
CA SER A 180 12.16 -4.94 6.95
C SER A 180 11.82 -6.31 6.37
N HIS A 181 10.88 -6.32 5.44
CA HIS A 181 10.40 -7.51 4.76
C HIS A 181 11.03 -7.65 3.37
N ARG A 182 11.00 -8.89 2.89
CA ARG A 182 11.20 -9.13 1.47
C ARG A 182 10.06 -8.47 0.69
N ILE A 183 10.36 -7.88 -0.47
CA ILE A 183 9.33 -7.40 -1.41
C ILE A 183 8.41 -8.55 -1.79
N VAL A 184 7.10 -8.35 -1.65
CA VAL A 184 6.08 -9.35 -1.94
C VAL A 184 4.91 -8.75 -2.73
N GLY A 185 4.17 -9.60 -3.45
CA GLY A 185 3.01 -9.18 -4.23
C GLY A 185 3.35 -8.91 -5.69
N ALA A 186 2.66 -7.94 -6.31
CA ALA A 186 2.76 -7.69 -7.75
C ALA A 186 4.14 -7.24 -8.23
N ILE A 187 4.99 -6.77 -7.32
CA ILE A 187 6.35 -6.27 -7.62
C ILE A 187 7.45 -7.13 -6.96
N ASP A 188 7.16 -8.37 -6.60
CA ASP A 188 8.15 -9.28 -6.00
C ASP A 188 9.23 -9.74 -6.99
N CYS A 189 9.00 -9.54 -8.28
CA CYS A 189 9.94 -9.82 -9.35
C CYS A 189 10.41 -8.51 -10.00
N ASN A 190 11.71 -8.39 -10.19
CA ASN A 190 12.25 -7.31 -11.02
C ASN A 190 11.71 -7.43 -12.46
N PRO A 191 11.53 -6.30 -13.16
CA PRO A 191 11.26 -6.35 -14.59
C PRO A 191 12.25 -7.26 -15.31
N PRO A 192 11.85 -7.95 -16.38
CA PRO A 192 12.77 -8.74 -17.18
C PRO A 192 14.01 -7.93 -17.56
N GLN A 193 15.16 -8.57 -17.53
CA GLN A 193 16.42 -7.94 -17.88
C GLN A 193 16.33 -7.27 -19.27
N GLY A 194 16.72 -6.02 -19.37
CA GLY A 194 16.67 -5.24 -20.62
C GLY A 194 15.34 -4.50 -20.87
N VAL A 195 14.37 -4.57 -19.97
CA VAL A 195 13.15 -3.77 -20.06
C VAL A 195 13.25 -2.58 -19.12
N MET A 196 13.53 -1.42 -19.67
CA MET A 196 13.44 -0.17 -18.93
C MET A 196 12.55 0.79 -19.69
N LEU A 197 11.40 1.11 -19.09
CA LEU A 197 10.44 2.04 -19.68
C LEU A 197 10.84 3.46 -19.29
N LEU A 198 11.81 4.03 -20.01
CA LEU A 198 12.17 5.44 -19.84
C LEU A 198 11.35 6.35 -20.75
N ASP A 199 11.15 5.91 -21.98
CA ASP A 199 10.40 6.60 -23.01
C ASP A 199 10.10 5.56 -24.10
N GLU A 200 8.93 5.60 -24.73
CA GLU A 200 8.58 4.66 -25.79
C GLU A 200 9.52 4.76 -27.00
N THR A 201 10.11 5.93 -27.23
CA THR A 201 11.08 6.15 -28.30
C THR A 201 12.48 5.65 -27.95
N THR A 202 12.83 5.62 -26.66
CA THR A 202 14.10 5.09 -26.17
C THR A 202 14.02 3.65 -25.70
N ALA A 203 12.81 3.12 -25.48
CA ALA A 203 12.56 1.68 -25.33
C ALA A 203 12.84 0.90 -26.61
N ALA A 204 13.13 1.61 -27.72
CA ALA A 204 13.61 0.98 -28.91
C ALA A 204 14.91 0.20 -28.63
N ALA A 205 14.76 -1.05 -28.79
CA ALA A 205 15.68 -2.11 -29.24
C ALA A 205 17.14 -2.15 -28.72
N ASP A 206 17.76 -1.06 -28.33
CA ASP A 206 19.22 -1.02 -28.09
C ASP A 206 19.62 -0.88 -26.63
N TRP A 207 18.66 -0.77 -25.71
CA TRP A 207 18.96 -0.64 -24.29
C TRP A 207 18.98 -2.00 -23.60
N LYS A 208 20.11 -2.67 -23.65
CA LYS A 208 20.40 -3.85 -22.82
C LYS A 208 21.12 -3.36 -21.57
N LEU A 209 20.55 -3.62 -20.39
CA LEU A 209 21.33 -3.58 -19.16
C LEU A 209 22.56 -4.44 -19.37
N ARG A 210 23.71 -3.79 -19.49
CA ARG A 210 25.00 -4.47 -19.39
C ARG A 210 25.28 -4.62 -17.91
N VAL A 211 25.16 -5.83 -17.41
CA VAL A 211 25.70 -6.25 -16.12
C VAL A 211 27.18 -6.46 -16.30
#